data_8df788ef2e6a0b1d1d15cd8676f416be
#
_entry.id   8df788ef2e6a0b1d1d15cd8676f416be
#
_cell.length_a   1.000
_cell.length_b   1.000
_cell.length_c   1.000
_cell.angle_alpha   90.00
_cell.angle_beta   90.00
_cell.angle_gamma   90.00
#
_symmetry.space_group_name_H-M   'P 1'
#
loop_
_entity.id
_entity.type
_entity.pdbx_description
1 polymer ?
#
loop_
_entity_poly.entity_id
_entity_poly.type
_entity_poly.pdbx_seq_one_letter_code
_entity_poly.pdbx_strand_id
1 'polypeptide(L)'
;MQINTIQQKPTDSLRKFMSHTIAAADSAGAERFVLDLRLNGGGNGDFNKLIFLPLIKSRYDVPGRLYVLTGRRTWSAAQMLVTEMQKYTTAIFVGEPTASRGNAYGDSYRIVMPNSGVTVRVSTLWWQYLDPRDTREMIAPAIRSNLSFVDYILARDPVLVAALKGVEPVDHQ
;
A
#
# COMPACT_ATOMS: atom_id res chain seq x y z
N MET A 1 8.11 1.02 8.29
CA MET A 1 7.66 2.40 7.94
C MET A 1 6.17 2.39 7.64
N GLN A 2 5.39 3.36 8.15
CA GLN A 2 3.95 3.45 7.89
C GLN A 2 3.64 4.75 7.14
N ILE A 3 2.80 4.67 6.10
CA ILE A 3 2.28 5.83 5.35
C ILE A 3 0.76 5.74 5.36
N ASN A 4 0.08 6.70 6.01
CA ASN A 4 -1.39 6.71 6.15
C ASN A 4 -2.10 7.57 5.10
N THR A 5 -1.36 8.41 4.39
CA THR A 5 -1.87 9.21 3.27
C THR A 5 -0.74 9.57 2.31
N ILE A 6 -1.04 9.60 1.02
CA ILE A 6 -0.08 9.96 -0.03
C ILE A 6 -0.25 11.44 -0.32
N GLN A 7 0.51 12.25 0.41
CA GLN A 7 0.50 13.72 0.29
C GLN A 7 1.91 14.28 0.46
N GLN A 8 2.14 15.43 -0.14
CA GLN A 8 3.35 16.19 0.05
C GLN A 8 3.03 17.42 0.90
N LYS A 9 3.74 17.57 2.02
CA LYS A 9 3.63 18.76 2.86
C LYS A 9 4.64 19.81 2.40
N PRO A 10 4.34 21.11 2.52
CA PRO A 10 5.27 22.17 2.15
C PRO A 10 6.62 22.11 2.90
N THR A 11 6.55 21.67 4.15
CA THR A 11 7.72 21.62 5.06
C THR A 11 8.43 20.28 5.09
N ASP A 12 7.78 19.20 4.57
CA ASP A 12 8.31 17.84 4.65
C ASP A 12 8.05 17.09 3.36
N SER A 13 9.08 16.99 2.54
CA SER A 13 9.01 16.33 1.25
C SER A 13 8.96 14.81 1.43
N LEU A 14 7.94 14.18 0.84
CA LEU A 14 7.81 12.72 0.79
C LEU A 14 9.09 12.04 0.26
N ARG A 15 9.77 12.67 -0.69
CA ARG A 15 11.06 12.20 -1.20
C ARG A 15 12.12 12.16 -0.10
N LYS A 16 12.25 13.25 0.70
CA LYS A 16 13.21 13.31 1.82
C LYS A 16 12.87 12.28 2.88
N PHE A 17 11.59 12.16 3.23
CA PHE A 17 11.10 11.16 4.17
C PHE A 17 11.50 9.73 3.73
N MET A 18 11.27 9.37 2.47
CA MET A 18 11.65 8.07 1.93
C MET A 18 13.17 7.85 1.99
N SER A 19 13.96 8.84 1.53
CA SER A 19 15.42 8.74 1.54
C SER A 19 15.98 8.58 2.94
N HIS A 20 15.48 9.36 3.90
CA HIS A 20 15.92 9.27 5.30
C HIS A 20 15.52 7.93 5.93
N THR A 21 14.31 7.43 5.65
CA THR A 21 13.87 6.15 6.22
C THR A 21 14.68 4.97 5.68
N ILE A 22 14.99 4.97 4.37
CA ILE A 22 15.83 3.94 3.76
C ILE A 22 17.25 4.01 4.33
N ALA A 23 17.83 5.20 4.41
CA ALA A 23 19.17 5.40 4.98
C ALA A 23 19.23 4.97 6.47
N ALA A 24 18.21 5.26 7.25
CA ALA A 24 18.13 4.82 8.65
C ALA A 24 18.03 3.28 8.75
N ALA A 25 17.26 2.64 7.88
CA ALA A 25 17.17 1.18 7.82
C ALA A 25 18.53 0.56 7.43
N ASP A 26 19.24 1.15 6.47
CA ASP A 26 20.58 0.73 6.05
C ASP A 26 21.59 0.86 7.19
N SER A 27 21.60 2.00 7.87
CA SER A 27 22.49 2.26 9.01
C SER A 27 22.23 1.33 10.20
N ALA A 28 20.98 0.91 10.39
CA ALA A 28 20.59 -0.05 11.41
C ALA A 28 20.87 -1.52 11.01
N GLY A 29 21.40 -1.76 9.81
CA GLY A 29 21.61 -3.12 9.31
C GLY A 29 20.33 -3.93 9.09
N ALA A 30 19.19 -3.26 8.89
CA ALA A 30 17.91 -3.96 8.75
C ALA A 30 17.95 -4.94 7.57
N GLU A 31 17.56 -6.18 7.80
CA GLU A 31 17.52 -7.22 6.75
C GLU A 31 16.31 -7.08 5.84
N ARG A 32 15.21 -6.52 6.34
CA ARG A 32 13.93 -6.37 5.64
C ARG A 32 13.40 -4.96 5.77
N PHE A 33 12.68 -4.53 4.75
CA PHE A 33 11.95 -3.28 4.75
C PHE A 33 10.46 -3.56 4.67
N VAL A 34 9.70 -3.04 5.64
CA VAL A 34 8.24 -3.21 5.69
C VAL A 34 7.57 -1.86 5.46
N LEU A 35 6.81 -1.75 4.36
CA LEU A 35 5.96 -0.60 4.06
C LEU A 35 4.53 -0.90 4.49
N ASP A 36 4.02 -0.21 5.49
CA ASP A 36 2.66 -0.39 5.99
C ASP A 36 1.69 0.61 5.35
N LEU A 37 0.77 0.09 4.55
CA LEU A 37 -0.29 0.81 3.85
C LEU A 37 -1.69 0.44 4.36
N ARG A 38 -1.82 -0.35 5.42
CA ARG A 38 -3.10 -0.86 5.92
C ARG A 38 -4.11 0.23 6.25
N LEU A 39 -3.63 1.39 6.72
CA LEU A 39 -4.47 2.54 7.08
C LEU A 39 -4.47 3.65 6.02
N ASN A 40 -3.94 3.39 4.84
CA ASN A 40 -3.80 4.41 3.80
C ASN A 40 -5.04 4.47 2.90
N GLY A 41 -5.88 5.47 3.11
CA GLY A 41 -7.06 5.74 2.30
C GLY A 41 -6.80 6.47 0.97
N GLY A 42 -5.54 6.65 0.57
CA GLY A 42 -5.17 7.31 -0.69
C GLY A 42 -4.53 8.69 -0.50
N GLY A 43 -4.83 9.58 -1.43
CA GLY A 43 -4.24 10.91 -1.54
C GLY A 43 -3.99 11.27 -3.00
N ASN A 44 -2.85 11.89 -3.31
CA ASN A 44 -2.48 12.20 -4.69
C ASN A 44 -1.58 11.11 -5.29
N GLY A 45 -2.09 10.38 -6.28
CA GLY A 45 -1.39 9.29 -6.97
C GLY A 45 -0.11 9.72 -7.71
N ASP A 46 0.01 10.99 -8.13
CA ASP A 46 1.22 11.50 -8.78
C ASP A 46 2.46 11.39 -7.89
N PHE A 47 2.25 11.28 -6.58
CA PHE A 47 3.34 11.14 -5.62
C PHE A 47 3.75 9.70 -5.36
N ASN A 48 3.06 8.70 -5.90
CA ASN A 48 3.41 7.29 -5.74
C ASN A 48 4.86 7.00 -6.13
N LYS A 49 5.31 7.59 -7.23
CA LYS A 49 6.70 7.45 -7.71
C LYS A 49 7.76 7.94 -6.71
N LEU A 50 7.39 8.84 -5.81
CA LEU A 50 8.30 9.31 -4.76
C LEU A 50 8.47 8.26 -3.65
N ILE A 51 7.57 7.27 -3.58
CA ILE A 51 7.60 6.16 -2.63
C ILE A 51 8.29 4.95 -3.25
N PHE A 52 7.78 4.44 -4.39
CA PHE A 52 8.26 3.16 -4.91
C PHE A 52 9.60 3.24 -5.66
N LEU A 53 9.94 4.35 -6.34
CA LEU A 53 11.22 4.47 -7.04
C LEU A 53 12.44 4.42 -6.10
N PRO A 54 12.44 5.06 -4.92
CA PRO A 54 13.52 4.86 -3.96
C PRO A 54 13.64 3.42 -3.46
N LEU A 55 12.51 2.71 -3.32
CA LEU A 55 12.52 1.30 -2.92
C LEU A 55 13.11 0.39 -4.00
N ILE A 56 12.73 0.58 -5.28
CA ILE A 56 13.35 -0.14 -6.41
C ILE A 56 14.87 0.04 -6.44
N LYS A 57 15.35 1.23 -6.10
CA LYS A 57 16.80 1.53 -6.08
C LYS A 57 17.51 1.07 -4.82
N SER A 58 16.78 0.61 -3.82
CA SER A 58 17.34 0.17 -2.55
C SER A 58 17.78 -1.28 -2.60
N ARG A 59 18.62 -1.69 -1.62
CA ARG A 59 19.00 -3.08 -1.44
C ARG A 59 17.85 -4.00 -0.98
N TYR A 60 16.67 -3.41 -0.72
CA TYR A 60 15.50 -4.15 -0.24
C TYR A 60 14.63 -4.70 -1.38
N ASP A 61 14.74 -4.18 -2.61
CA ASP A 61 13.99 -4.71 -3.75
C ASP A 61 14.65 -5.98 -4.31
N VAL A 62 14.73 -6.98 -3.46
CA VAL A 62 15.15 -8.35 -3.80
C VAL A 62 14.20 -9.34 -3.12
N PRO A 63 14.03 -10.56 -3.63
CA PRO A 63 13.12 -11.55 -3.07
C PRO A 63 13.31 -11.73 -1.56
N GLY A 64 12.23 -11.68 -0.80
CA GLY A 64 12.23 -11.92 0.64
C GLY A 64 12.68 -10.75 1.53
N ARG A 65 12.96 -9.56 0.98
CA ARG A 65 13.40 -8.40 1.77
C ARG A 65 12.43 -7.21 1.79
N LEU A 66 11.60 -7.06 0.77
CA LEU A 66 10.60 -5.99 0.70
C LEU A 66 9.21 -6.55 0.98
N TYR A 67 8.55 -6.03 2.00
CA TYR A 67 7.19 -6.40 2.37
C TYR A 67 6.28 -5.20 2.36
N VAL A 68 5.03 -5.38 1.89
CA VAL A 68 4.00 -4.35 1.88
C VAL A 68 2.78 -4.88 2.62
N LEU A 69 2.42 -4.21 3.72
CA LEU A 69 1.22 -4.55 4.46
C LEU A 69 0.01 -3.87 3.84
N THR A 70 -0.99 -4.66 3.47
CA THR A 70 -2.25 -4.19 2.90
C THR A 70 -3.43 -4.51 3.79
N GLY A 71 -4.54 -3.80 3.61
CA GLY A 71 -5.77 -4.01 4.35
C GLY A 71 -6.97 -3.35 3.69
N ARG A 72 -8.13 -3.52 4.29
CA ARG A 72 -9.44 -3.02 3.78
C ARG A 72 -9.53 -1.50 3.68
N ARG A 73 -8.56 -0.75 4.17
CA ARG A 73 -8.47 0.72 4.00
C ARG A 73 -7.40 1.13 2.98
N THR A 74 -6.65 0.17 2.43
CA THR A 74 -5.73 0.45 1.33
C THR A 74 -6.55 0.74 0.07
N TRP A 75 -6.73 2.03 -0.25
CA TRP A 75 -7.66 2.48 -1.27
C TRP A 75 -7.15 3.67 -2.08
N SER A 76 -7.75 3.95 -3.25
CA SER A 76 -7.45 5.11 -4.10
C SER A 76 -5.96 5.17 -4.47
N ALA A 77 -5.26 6.28 -4.25
CA ALA A 77 -3.83 6.41 -4.56
C ALA A 77 -2.95 5.32 -3.90
N ALA A 78 -3.34 4.83 -2.72
CA ALA A 78 -2.64 3.69 -2.09
C ALA A 78 -2.88 2.38 -2.83
N GLN A 79 -4.09 2.18 -3.38
CA GLN A 79 -4.38 1.06 -4.28
C GLN A 79 -3.52 1.13 -5.55
N MET A 80 -3.39 2.32 -6.14
CA MET A 80 -2.53 2.56 -7.30
C MET A 80 -1.07 2.23 -6.97
N LEU A 81 -0.58 2.67 -5.79
CA LEU A 81 0.77 2.35 -5.32
C LEU A 81 0.99 0.84 -5.18
N VAL A 82 0.05 0.11 -4.58
CA VAL A 82 0.11 -1.37 -4.48
C VAL A 82 0.19 -2.00 -5.87
N THR A 83 -0.62 -1.52 -6.80
CA THR A 83 -0.61 -1.99 -8.20
C THR A 83 0.73 -1.76 -8.89
N GLU A 84 1.30 -0.56 -8.74
CA GLU A 84 2.62 -0.22 -9.29
C GLU A 84 3.73 -1.06 -8.65
N MET A 85 3.70 -1.24 -7.32
CA MET A 85 4.67 -2.07 -6.62
C MET A 85 4.56 -3.55 -7.01
N GLN A 86 3.34 -4.07 -7.22
CA GLN A 86 3.14 -5.43 -7.73
C GLN A 86 3.78 -5.63 -9.11
N LYS A 87 3.77 -4.59 -9.94
CA LYS A 87 4.28 -4.63 -11.31
C LYS A 87 5.79 -4.44 -11.40
N TYR A 88 6.36 -3.59 -10.54
CA TYR A 88 7.72 -3.08 -10.73
C TYR A 88 8.70 -3.49 -9.63
N THR A 89 8.27 -4.20 -8.59
CA THR A 89 9.12 -4.60 -7.47
C THR A 89 8.99 -6.09 -7.15
N THR A 90 9.92 -6.59 -6.34
CA THR A 90 9.87 -7.95 -5.78
C THR A 90 9.10 -8.01 -4.46
N ALA A 91 8.30 -6.98 -4.15
CA ALA A 91 7.59 -6.86 -2.88
C ALA A 91 6.62 -8.01 -2.61
N ILE A 92 6.63 -8.51 -1.39
CA ILE A 92 5.69 -9.52 -0.90
C ILE A 92 4.56 -8.80 -0.14
N PHE A 93 3.33 -8.98 -0.62
CA PHE A 93 2.15 -8.38 0.00
C PHE A 93 1.62 -9.26 1.12
N VAL A 94 1.35 -8.66 2.29
CA VAL A 94 0.94 -9.35 3.52
C VAL A 94 -0.28 -8.65 4.12
N GLY A 95 -1.23 -9.42 4.63
CA GLY A 95 -2.40 -8.91 5.35
C GLY A 95 -3.73 -9.25 4.73
N GLU A 96 -4.60 -8.27 4.60
CA GLU A 96 -5.91 -8.41 3.97
C GLU A 96 -5.90 -7.86 2.53
N PRO A 97 -6.86 -8.28 1.69
CA PRO A 97 -7.05 -7.70 0.37
C PRO A 97 -7.26 -6.18 0.44
N THR A 98 -6.86 -5.49 -0.62
CA THR A 98 -7.10 -4.05 -0.77
C THR A 98 -8.59 -3.73 -0.95
N ALA A 99 -8.98 -2.46 -0.79
CA ALA A 99 -10.39 -2.06 -0.77
C ALA A 99 -10.99 -1.79 -2.16
N SER A 100 -10.21 -1.86 -3.24
CA SER A 100 -10.71 -1.58 -4.59
C SER A 100 -9.93 -2.31 -5.68
N ARG A 101 -10.47 -2.22 -6.90
CA ARG A 101 -9.82 -2.71 -8.12
C ARG A 101 -8.56 -1.90 -8.44
N GLY A 102 -7.62 -2.51 -9.15
CA GLY A 102 -6.47 -1.80 -9.71
C GLY A 102 -6.86 -0.81 -10.80
N ASN A 103 -7.89 -1.14 -11.61
CA ASN A 103 -8.54 -0.23 -12.56
C ASN A 103 -9.87 0.21 -11.96
N ALA A 104 -10.08 1.50 -11.73
CA ALA A 104 -11.29 2.00 -11.06
C ALA A 104 -11.60 3.45 -11.42
N TYR A 105 -12.85 3.83 -11.25
CA TYR A 105 -13.24 5.24 -11.27
C TYR A 105 -12.77 5.95 -10.00
N GLY A 106 -12.22 7.15 -10.15
CA GLY A 106 -11.80 8.04 -9.07
C GLY A 106 -12.18 9.49 -9.33
N ASP A 107 -11.60 10.42 -8.55
CA ASP A 107 -11.79 11.88 -8.66
C ASP A 107 -13.25 12.27 -8.78
N SER A 108 -13.92 12.31 -7.64
CA SER A 108 -15.36 12.50 -7.56
C SER A 108 -15.76 13.95 -7.41
N TYR A 109 -16.81 14.35 -8.13
CA TYR A 109 -17.57 15.56 -7.84
C TYR A 109 -18.49 15.34 -6.63
N ARG A 110 -18.62 16.40 -5.85
CA ARG A 110 -19.56 16.46 -4.75
C ARG A 110 -20.85 17.12 -5.21
N ILE A 111 -21.96 16.43 -5.04
CA ILE A 111 -23.31 16.93 -5.31
C ILE A 111 -24.07 16.94 -3.98
N VAL A 112 -24.59 18.09 -3.57
CA VAL A 112 -25.46 18.19 -2.41
C VAL A 112 -26.90 18.18 -2.90
N MET A 113 -27.67 17.19 -2.45
CA MET A 113 -29.07 17.07 -2.81
C MET A 113 -29.89 18.23 -2.22
N PRO A 114 -30.66 18.97 -3.05
CA PRO A 114 -31.26 20.24 -2.61
C PRO A 114 -32.29 20.08 -1.49
N ASN A 115 -33.01 18.99 -1.45
CA ASN A 115 -34.09 18.78 -0.48
C ASN A 115 -33.62 18.14 0.82
N SER A 116 -32.69 17.19 0.74
CA SER A 116 -32.26 16.38 1.90
C SER A 116 -30.92 16.81 2.50
N GLY A 117 -30.14 17.64 1.79
CA GLY A 117 -28.78 18.00 2.18
C GLY A 117 -27.77 16.83 2.07
N VAL A 118 -28.21 15.65 1.65
CA VAL A 118 -27.34 14.48 1.51
C VAL A 118 -26.28 14.75 0.45
N THR A 119 -25.03 14.49 0.80
CA THR A 119 -23.90 14.60 -0.14
C THR A 119 -23.71 13.28 -0.89
N VAL A 120 -23.79 13.35 -2.21
CA VAL A 120 -23.44 12.27 -3.13
C VAL A 120 -22.10 12.57 -3.79
N ARG A 121 -21.26 11.56 -3.97
CA ARG A 121 -20.02 11.66 -4.73
C ARG A 121 -20.13 10.84 -6.00
N VAL A 122 -19.84 11.44 -7.14
CA VAL A 122 -19.87 10.79 -8.45
C VAL A 122 -18.47 10.85 -9.04
N SER A 123 -17.83 9.70 -9.19
CA SER A 123 -16.50 9.60 -9.79
C SER A 123 -16.60 9.79 -11.30
N THR A 124 -15.63 10.52 -11.87
CA THR A 124 -15.67 10.95 -13.27
C THR A 124 -14.44 10.53 -14.08
N LEU A 125 -13.32 10.24 -13.43
CA LEU A 125 -12.10 9.81 -14.11
C LEU A 125 -11.90 8.29 -13.99
N TRP A 126 -11.62 7.65 -15.12
CA TRP A 126 -11.17 6.27 -15.15
C TRP A 126 -9.65 6.21 -14.98
N TRP A 127 -9.22 5.59 -13.88
CA TRP A 127 -7.81 5.33 -13.61
C TRP A 127 -7.46 3.89 -14.03
N GLN A 128 -6.56 3.77 -15.00
CA GLN A 128 -6.13 2.48 -15.52
C GLN A 128 -4.65 2.24 -15.22
N TYR A 129 -4.39 1.41 -14.23
CA TYR A 129 -3.03 1.05 -13.78
C TYR A 129 -2.65 -0.39 -14.16
N LEU A 130 -3.64 -1.23 -14.44
CA LEU A 130 -3.48 -2.61 -14.89
C LEU A 130 -3.93 -2.77 -16.34
N ASP A 131 -3.67 -3.95 -16.92
CA ASP A 131 -4.25 -4.34 -18.21
C ASP A 131 -5.78 -4.09 -18.18
N PRO A 132 -6.38 -3.52 -19.24
CA PRO A 132 -7.83 -3.31 -19.31
C PRO A 132 -8.67 -4.57 -19.08
N ARG A 133 -8.10 -5.74 -19.37
CA ARG A 133 -8.73 -7.04 -19.17
C ARG A 133 -8.63 -7.57 -17.74
N ASP A 134 -7.89 -6.89 -16.86
CA ASP A 134 -7.80 -7.29 -15.46
C ASP A 134 -9.12 -6.94 -14.75
N THR A 135 -9.86 -7.97 -14.40
CA THR A 135 -11.18 -7.86 -13.76
C THR A 135 -11.13 -8.10 -12.26
N ARG A 136 -9.95 -8.24 -11.67
CA ARG A 136 -9.83 -8.47 -10.22
C ARG A 136 -10.49 -7.34 -9.44
N GLU A 137 -11.34 -7.71 -8.50
CA GLU A 137 -12.07 -6.73 -7.65
C GLU A 137 -11.19 -6.12 -6.55
N MET A 138 -10.09 -6.78 -6.23
CA MET A 138 -9.13 -6.39 -5.20
C MET A 138 -7.77 -7.00 -5.51
N ILE A 139 -6.71 -6.47 -4.93
CA ILE A 139 -5.41 -7.14 -4.92
C ILE A 139 -5.31 -7.96 -3.65
N ALA A 140 -5.24 -9.27 -3.83
CA ALA A 140 -5.06 -10.20 -2.72
C ALA A 140 -3.58 -10.24 -2.30
N PRO A 141 -3.28 -10.25 -0.99
CA PRO A 141 -1.92 -10.43 -0.51
C PRO A 141 -1.44 -11.87 -0.76
N ALA A 142 -0.13 -12.04 -0.94
CA ALA A 142 0.51 -13.35 -1.06
C ALA A 142 0.44 -14.11 0.28
N ILE A 143 0.60 -13.38 1.39
CA ILE A 143 0.47 -13.93 2.74
C ILE A 143 -0.77 -13.33 3.39
N ARG A 144 -1.83 -14.14 3.53
CA ARG A 144 -3.04 -13.71 4.22
C ARG A 144 -2.83 -13.74 5.73
N SER A 145 -3.15 -12.64 6.38
CA SER A 145 -3.13 -12.51 7.83
C SER A 145 -4.14 -11.45 8.24
N ASN A 146 -5.00 -11.80 9.18
CA ASN A 146 -6.07 -10.92 9.65
C ASN A 146 -5.89 -10.64 11.14
N LEU A 147 -6.27 -9.46 11.58
CA LEU A 147 -6.37 -9.11 12.99
C LEU A 147 -7.62 -9.77 13.59
N SER A 148 -7.44 -10.64 14.59
CA SER A 148 -8.56 -11.18 15.36
C SER A 148 -8.94 -10.25 16.51
N PHE A 149 -10.13 -10.44 17.10
CA PHE A 149 -10.53 -9.72 18.32
C PHE A 149 -9.56 -9.95 19.47
N VAL A 150 -9.06 -11.18 19.61
CA VAL A 150 -8.07 -11.53 20.65
C VAL A 150 -6.76 -10.79 20.42
N ASP A 151 -6.27 -10.72 19.17
CA ASP A 151 -5.07 -9.97 18.84
C ASP A 151 -5.23 -8.48 19.15
N TYR A 152 -6.40 -7.90 18.85
CA TYR A 152 -6.71 -6.51 19.18
C TYR A 152 -6.65 -6.25 20.68
N ILE A 153 -7.31 -7.08 21.49
CA ILE A 153 -7.31 -6.97 22.96
C ILE A 153 -5.90 -7.10 23.54
N LEU A 154 -5.09 -8.01 22.98
CA LEU A 154 -3.74 -8.27 23.45
C LEU A 154 -2.68 -7.37 22.79
N ALA A 155 -3.10 -6.34 22.04
CA ALA A 155 -2.23 -5.42 21.29
C ALA A 155 -1.18 -6.15 20.42
N ARG A 156 -1.57 -7.27 19.80
CA ARG A 156 -0.72 -8.04 18.89
C ARG A 156 -0.95 -7.60 17.46
N ASP A 157 0.09 -7.64 16.64
CA ASP A 157 0.01 -7.36 15.20
C ASP A 157 0.43 -8.62 14.41
N PRO A 158 -0.49 -9.56 14.15
CA PRO A 158 -0.17 -10.79 13.44
C PRO A 158 0.28 -10.53 11.99
N VAL A 159 -0.17 -9.43 11.36
CA VAL A 159 0.20 -9.06 10.00
C VAL A 159 1.67 -8.64 9.95
N LEU A 160 2.08 -7.78 10.89
CA LEU A 160 3.48 -7.38 10.99
C LEU A 160 4.38 -8.56 11.36
N VAL A 161 3.93 -9.42 12.29
CA VAL A 161 4.67 -10.64 12.66
C VAL A 161 4.86 -11.56 11.46
N ALA A 162 3.83 -11.74 10.61
CA ALA A 162 3.93 -12.54 9.40
C ALA A 162 4.97 -11.97 8.41
N ALA A 163 4.99 -10.64 8.21
CA ALA A 163 6.00 -9.99 7.38
C ALA A 163 7.43 -10.12 7.94
N LEU A 164 7.59 -10.06 9.27
CA LEU A 164 8.89 -10.19 9.92
C LEU A 164 9.40 -11.64 9.92
N LYS A 165 8.51 -12.63 10.00
CA LYS A 165 8.90 -14.04 9.83
C LYS A 165 9.32 -14.34 8.40
N GLY A 166 8.70 -13.67 7.43
CA GLY A 166 8.96 -13.88 6.02
C GLY A 166 8.29 -15.16 5.47
N VAL A 167 8.41 -15.34 4.15
CA VAL A 167 8.10 -16.62 3.50
C VAL A 167 9.38 -17.44 3.57
N GLU A 168 9.34 -18.63 4.14
CA GLU A 168 10.42 -19.58 3.91
C GLU A 168 10.48 -19.87 2.41
N PRO A 169 11.69 -19.94 1.81
CA PRO A 169 11.82 -20.33 0.41
C PRO A 169 11.13 -21.69 0.25
N VAL A 170 10.13 -21.75 -0.64
CA VAL A 170 9.59 -23.05 -1.04
C VAL A 170 10.69 -23.69 -1.87
N ASP A 171 11.38 -24.69 -1.31
CA ASP A 171 12.29 -25.54 -2.05
C ASP A 171 11.48 -26.18 -3.18
N HIS A 172 11.66 -25.67 -4.38
CA HIS A 172 11.20 -26.35 -5.58
C HIS A 172 12.09 -27.58 -5.80
N GLN A 173 11.66 -28.72 -5.22
CA GLN A 173 12.14 -30.03 -5.65
C GLN A 173 11.54 -30.41 -7.00
#